data_c86408697d17f474099bc8d751ffcf61
#
_entry.id   c86408697d17f474099bc8d751ffcf61
#
_cell.length_a   1.000
_cell.length_b   1.000
_cell.length_c   1.000
_cell.angle_alpha   90.00
_cell.angle_beta   90.00
_cell.angle_gamma   90.00
#
_symmetry.space_group_name_H-M   'P 1'
#
loop_
_entity.id
_entity.type
_entity.pdbx_description
1 polymer ?
#
loop_
_entity_poly.entity_id
_entity_poly.type
_entity_poly.pdbx_seq_one_letter_code
_entity_poly.pdbx_strand_id
1 'polypeptide(L)'
;GTRIKGVDVPTTLTTPEAPTLQALFARMAREGVTHVVMEVSSHALMLGRVGGTLFDAAGFTNLSQDHLDFHPTMEDYFEAKALFFDPASPLHAEHSVICVDDEWGERMARVARNPVTVGTRGQAGVDVAATQLGADDSGAQEVELVLGDATYEFTLPLPGAFNVANAALAVALAAEVGVDPEAFISGLSEASVPGRMQRIDRGQDFV
;
A
#
# COMPACT_ATOMS: atom_id res chain seq x y z
N GLY A 1 4.61 7.07 -11.70
CA GLY A 1 5.83 6.80 -12.49
C GLY A 1 6.59 5.60 -11.95
N THR A 2 7.54 5.10 -12.70
CA THR A 2 8.41 3.99 -12.30
C THR A 2 9.77 4.54 -11.91
N ARG A 3 10.35 3.99 -10.83
CA ARG A 3 11.71 4.33 -10.38
C ARG A 3 12.53 3.06 -10.20
N ILE A 4 13.73 3.02 -10.75
CA ILE A 4 14.65 1.89 -10.62
C ILE A 4 15.94 2.41 -9.97
N LYS A 5 16.27 1.93 -8.77
CA LYS A 5 17.45 2.39 -7.99
C LYS A 5 17.59 3.92 -7.93
N GLY A 6 16.47 4.62 -7.66
CA GLY A 6 16.46 6.08 -7.57
C GLY A 6 16.36 6.83 -8.92
N VAL A 7 16.45 6.14 -10.05
CA VAL A 7 16.35 6.75 -11.39
C VAL A 7 14.93 6.64 -11.92
N ASP A 8 14.34 7.75 -12.32
CA ASP A 8 13.00 7.79 -12.90
C ASP A 8 13.00 7.17 -14.31
N VAL A 9 12.05 6.27 -14.53
CA VAL A 9 11.81 5.62 -15.83
C VAL A 9 10.41 6.05 -16.30
N PRO A 10 10.29 6.66 -17.49
CA PRO A 10 9.00 7.10 -18.00
C PRO A 10 8.02 5.93 -18.16
N THR A 11 6.87 6.06 -17.54
CA THR A 11 5.72 5.15 -17.72
C THR A 11 4.44 6.00 -17.78
N THR A 12 3.50 5.60 -18.62
CA THR A 12 2.26 6.35 -18.87
C THR A 12 1.09 5.88 -18.00
N LEU A 13 1.16 4.67 -17.50
CA LEU A 13 0.11 4.04 -16.69
C LEU A 13 0.64 3.73 -15.29
N THR A 14 -0.24 3.81 -14.30
CA THR A 14 0.04 3.39 -12.92
C THR A 14 0.51 1.94 -12.87
N THR A 15 -0.21 1.04 -13.54
CA THR A 15 0.20 -0.34 -13.80
C THR A 15 0.41 -0.49 -15.31
N PRO A 16 1.66 -0.65 -15.78
CA PRO A 16 1.97 -0.79 -17.20
C PRO A 16 1.28 -2.00 -17.85
N GLU A 17 1.17 -1.97 -19.18
CA GLU A 17 0.72 -3.13 -19.96
C GLU A 17 1.66 -4.32 -19.78
N ALA A 18 1.15 -5.55 -19.84
CA ALA A 18 1.89 -6.77 -19.51
C ALA A 18 3.25 -6.88 -20.19
N PRO A 19 3.43 -6.64 -21.50
CA PRO A 19 4.75 -6.71 -22.13
C PRO A 19 5.74 -5.69 -21.58
N THR A 20 5.27 -4.47 -21.29
CA THR A 20 6.09 -3.39 -20.70
C THR A 20 6.48 -3.73 -19.28
N LEU A 21 5.54 -4.26 -18.48
CA LEU A 21 5.77 -4.67 -17.09
C LEU A 21 6.83 -5.78 -17.03
N GLN A 22 6.71 -6.81 -17.85
CA GLN A 22 7.69 -7.90 -17.91
C GLN A 22 9.07 -7.40 -18.36
N ALA A 23 9.13 -6.45 -19.31
CA ALA A 23 10.39 -5.83 -19.73
C ALA A 23 11.04 -5.02 -18.61
N LEU A 24 10.23 -4.31 -17.79
CA LEU A 24 10.70 -3.58 -16.60
C LEU A 24 11.25 -4.55 -15.56
N PHE A 25 10.55 -5.64 -15.24
CA PHE A 25 11.06 -6.65 -14.32
C PHE A 25 12.37 -7.28 -14.79
N ALA A 26 12.46 -7.61 -16.06
CA ALA A 26 13.70 -8.13 -16.64
C ALA A 26 14.87 -7.13 -16.56
N ARG A 27 14.60 -5.84 -16.72
CA ARG A 27 15.57 -4.78 -16.51
C ARG A 27 15.96 -4.67 -15.03
N MET A 28 15.00 -4.61 -14.11
CA MET A 28 15.24 -4.55 -12.68
C MET A 28 16.11 -5.72 -12.18
N ALA A 29 15.81 -6.94 -12.65
CA ALA A 29 16.59 -8.13 -12.31
C ALA A 29 18.05 -8.01 -12.80
N ARG A 30 18.28 -7.56 -14.05
CA ARG A 30 19.65 -7.33 -14.57
C ARG A 30 20.40 -6.25 -13.81
N GLU A 31 19.71 -5.25 -13.28
CA GLU A 31 20.31 -4.20 -12.48
C GLU A 31 20.46 -4.59 -10.99
N GLY A 32 20.12 -5.84 -10.62
CA GLY A 32 20.28 -6.38 -9.28
C GLY A 32 19.26 -5.81 -8.27
N VAL A 33 18.07 -5.44 -8.72
CA VAL A 33 16.95 -5.11 -7.84
C VAL A 33 16.44 -6.40 -7.20
N THR A 34 16.30 -6.41 -5.90
CA THR A 34 15.86 -7.57 -5.11
C THR A 34 14.38 -7.49 -4.72
N HIS A 35 13.84 -6.29 -4.55
CA HIS A 35 12.46 -6.06 -4.16
C HIS A 35 11.81 -5.04 -5.10
N VAL A 36 10.58 -5.32 -5.49
CA VAL A 36 9.77 -4.43 -6.31
C VAL A 36 8.47 -4.15 -5.58
N VAL A 37 8.15 -2.88 -5.41
CA VAL A 37 6.86 -2.43 -4.90
C VAL A 37 6.14 -1.70 -6.02
N MET A 38 4.88 -2.04 -6.25
CA MET A 38 4.08 -1.42 -7.29
C MET A 38 2.62 -1.31 -6.90
N GLU A 39 1.94 -0.35 -7.48
CA GLU A 39 0.49 -0.26 -7.42
C GLU A 39 -0.13 -1.15 -8.49
N VAL A 40 -1.14 -1.93 -8.09
CA VAL A 40 -1.94 -2.76 -9.00
C VAL A 40 -3.37 -2.23 -9.01
N SER A 41 -3.73 -1.56 -10.10
CA SER A 41 -5.08 -1.01 -10.25
C SER A 41 -6.11 -2.11 -10.59
N SER A 42 -7.38 -1.87 -10.24
CA SER A 42 -8.48 -2.77 -10.62
C SER A 42 -8.57 -2.98 -12.13
N HIS A 43 -8.31 -1.95 -12.92
CA HIS A 43 -8.18 -2.05 -14.37
C HIS A 43 -7.10 -3.04 -14.79
N ALA A 44 -5.94 -3.00 -14.11
CA ALA A 44 -4.83 -3.89 -14.43
C ALA A 44 -5.18 -5.36 -14.17
N LEU A 45 -5.92 -5.63 -13.10
CA LEU A 45 -6.41 -6.97 -12.78
C LEU A 45 -7.40 -7.45 -13.86
N MET A 46 -8.41 -6.64 -14.17
CA MET A 46 -9.44 -6.97 -15.16
C MET A 46 -8.88 -7.11 -16.59
N LEU A 47 -7.89 -6.31 -16.94
CA LEU A 47 -7.28 -6.33 -18.28
C LEU A 47 -6.07 -7.29 -18.38
N GLY A 48 -5.78 -8.05 -17.33
CA GLY A 48 -4.71 -9.05 -17.34
C GLY A 48 -3.29 -8.49 -17.41
N ARG A 49 -3.08 -7.21 -17.06
CA ARG A 49 -1.77 -6.56 -17.15
C ARG A 49 -0.71 -7.19 -16.26
N VAL A 50 -1.13 -7.80 -15.16
CA VAL A 50 -0.26 -8.49 -14.20
C VAL A 50 -0.25 -10.00 -14.38
N GLY A 51 -0.89 -10.51 -15.42
CA GLY A 51 -0.92 -11.94 -15.73
C GLY A 51 0.49 -12.50 -15.88
N GLY A 52 0.73 -13.67 -15.27
CA GLY A 52 2.05 -14.31 -15.24
C GLY A 52 3.06 -13.69 -14.26
N THR A 53 2.66 -12.71 -13.46
CA THR A 53 3.44 -12.19 -12.32
C THR A 53 2.98 -12.89 -11.05
N LEU A 54 3.92 -13.42 -10.29
CA LEU A 54 3.67 -13.92 -8.93
C LEU A 54 4.05 -12.82 -7.95
N PHE A 55 3.13 -12.51 -7.03
CA PHE A 55 3.34 -11.52 -6.01
C PHE A 55 3.52 -12.21 -4.65
N ASP A 56 4.61 -11.90 -3.96
CA ASP A 56 4.87 -12.44 -2.62
C ASP A 56 3.84 -11.88 -1.61
N ALA A 57 3.51 -10.60 -1.71
CA ALA A 57 2.51 -9.98 -0.86
C ALA A 57 1.67 -8.94 -1.60
N ALA A 58 0.41 -8.79 -1.17
CA ALA A 58 -0.50 -7.74 -1.63
C ALA A 58 -1.13 -7.00 -0.45
N GLY A 59 -1.26 -5.68 -0.58
CA GLY A 59 -1.90 -4.82 0.41
C GLY A 59 -3.22 -4.23 -0.09
N PHE A 60 -4.27 -4.28 0.74
CA PHE A 60 -5.52 -3.59 0.52
C PHE A 60 -5.64 -2.40 1.47
N THR A 61 -5.65 -1.19 0.92
CA THR A 61 -5.74 0.05 1.70
C THR A 61 -7.18 0.37 2.09
N ASN A 62 -8.03 0.56 1.10
CA ASN A 62 -9.45 0.87 1.23
C ASN A 62 -10.15 0.76 -0.12
N LEU A 63 -11.48 0.92 -0.12
CA LEU A 63 -12.29 1.09 -1.31
C LEU A 63 -13.21 2.30 -1.12
N SER A 64 -12.97 3.35 -1.89
CA SER A 64 -13.83 4.53 -1.95
C SER A 64 -14.41 4.70 -3.35
N GLN A 65 -15.46 5.50 -3.46
CA GLN A 65 -16.12 5.76 -4.74
C GLN A 65 -15.15 6.40 -5.73
N ASP A 66 -14.67 5.60 -6.69
CA ASP A 66 -13.79 5.99 -7.78
C ASP A 66 -13.98 4.98 -8.94
N HIS A 67 -13.48 5.31 -10.12
CA HIS A 67 -13.47 4.41 -11.29
C HIS A 67 -14.84 3.84 -11.71
N LEU A 68 -15.96 4.53 -11.40
CA LEU A 68 -17.30 4.10 -11.80
C LEU A 68 -17.58 4.33 -13.30
N ASP A 69 -16.66 4.94 -14.01
CA ASP A 69 -16.61 4.98 -15.47
C ASP A 69 -16.22 3.62 -16.08
N PHE A 70 -15.48 2.80 -15.33
CA PHE A 70 -15.03 1.46 -15.73
C PHE A 70 -15.79 0.34 -15.01
N HIS A 71 -16.07 0.50 -13.72
CA HIS A 71 -16.83 -0.46 -12.92
C HIS A 71 -18.27 0.05 -12.76
N PRO A 72 -19.29 -0.65 -13.25
CA PRO A 72 -20.68 -0.20 -13.18
C PRO A 72 -21.18 0.05 -11.76
N THR A 73 -20.66 -0.70 -10.77
CA THR A 73 -21.06 -0.59 -9.37
C THR A 73 -19.83 -0.70 -8.43
N MET A 74 -20.00 -0.28 -7.18
CA MET A 74 -19.00 -0.50 -6.14
C MET A 74 -18.73 -2.00 -5.89
N GLU A 75 -19.72 -2.84 -6.12
CA GLU A 75 -19.59 -4.28 -6.03
C GLU A 75 -18.65 -4.82 -7.12
N ASP A 76 -18.87 -4.43 -8.39
CA ASP A 76 -17.98 -4.82 -9.50
C ASP A 76 -16.55 -4.32 -9.26
N TYR A 77 -16.40 -3.13 -8.65
CA TYR A 77 -15.09 -2.59 -8.29
C TYR A 77 -14.41 -3.41 -7.17
N PHE A 78 -15.19 -3.82 -6.16
CA PHE A 78 -14.71 -4.70 -5.11
C PHE A 78 -14.27 -6.06 -5.67
N GLU A 79 -15.13 -6.72 -6.48
CA GLU A 79 -14.84 -8.03 -7.08
C GLU A 79 -13.59 -7.98 -7.97
N ALA A 80 -13.38 -6.89 -8.70
CA ALA A 80 -12.18 -6.69 -9.49
C ALA A 80 -10.91 -6.65 -8.62
N LYS A 81 -10.96 -5.96 -7.47
CA LYS A 81 -9.83 -5.95 -6.52
C LYS A 81 -9.68 -7.29 -5.79
N ALA A 82 -10.78 -7.97 -5.49
CA ALA A 82 -10.78 -9.26 -4.82
C ALA A 82 -10.00 -10.34 -5.59
N LEU A 83 -9.88 -10.24 -6.91
CA LEU A 83 -9.03 -11.12 -7.72
C LEU A 83 -7.58 -11.19 -7.24
N PHE A 84 -7.12 -10.17 -6.53
CA PHE A 84 -5.74 -10.11 -6.04
C PHE A 84 -5.56 -10.78 -4.67
N PHE A 85 -6.67 -11.09 -3.98
CA PHE A 85 -6.69 -11.62 -2.60
C PHE A 85 -7.40 -12.97 -2.50
N ASP A 86 -8.30 -13.30 -3.44
CA ASP A 86 -9.03 -14.56 -3.45
C ASP A 86 -8.09 -15.72 -3.84
N PRO A 87 -7.87 -16.70 -2.96
CA PRO A 87 -7.02 -17.86 -3.25
C PRO A 87 -7.48 -18.72 -4.44
N ALA A 88 -8.73 -18.57 -4.87
CA ALA A 88 -9.23 -19.23 -6.08
C ALA A 88 -8.82 -18.49 -7.36
N SER A 89 -8.41 -17.25 -7.27
CA SER A 89 -7.96 -16.44 -8.40
C SER A 89 -6.54 -16.82 -8.83
N PRO A 90 -6.25 -16.95 -10.14
CA PRO A 90 -4.88 -17.16 -10.61
C PRO A 90 -3.99 -15.92 -10.47
N LEU A 91 -4.55 -14.79 -10.04
CA LEU A 91 -3.84 -13.52 -9.84
C LEU A 91 -3.54 -13.24 -8.37
N HIS A 92 -3.99 -14.10 -7.43
CA HIS A 92 -3.81 -13.84 -6.01
C HIS A 92 -2.33 -13.77 -5.61
N ALA A 93 -2.02 -12.91 -4.64
CA ALA A 93 -0.73 -12.87 -4.00
C ALA A 93 -0.61 -13.97 -2.92
N GLU A 94 0.62 -14.37 -2.60
CA GLU A 94 0.88 -15.42 -1.61
C GLU A 94 0.46 -14.97 -0.20
N HIS A 95 0.82 -13.75 0.18
CA HIS A 95 0.44 -13.12 1.44
C HIS A 95 -0.51 -11.95 1.21
N SER A 96 -1.48 -11.79 2.10
CA SER A 96 -2.46 -10.70 2.04
C SER A 96 -2.39 -9.85 3.29
N VAL A 97 -2.25 -8.53 3.14
CA VAL A 97 -2.28 -7.56 4.23
C VAL A 97 -3.47 -6.62 3.98
N ILE A 98 -4.42 -6.57 4.90
CA ILE A 98 -5.70 -5.93 4.70
C ILE A 98 -5.94 -4.86 5.77
N CYS A 99 -6.10 -3.60 5.38
CA CYS A 99 -6.60 -2.57 6.26
C CYS A 99 -8.10 -2.77 6.49
N VAL A 100 -8.48 -2.99 7.75
CA VAL A 100 -9.88 -3.30 8.17
C VAL A 100 -10.56 -2.10 8.84
N ASP A 101 -10.17 -0.90 8.49
CA ASP A 101 -10.75 0.33 9.04
C ASP A 101 -12.17 0.63 8.54
N ASP A 102 -12.61 -0.04 7.49
CA ASP A 102 -13.95 0.10 6.92
C ASP A 102 -14.57 -1.26 6.55
N GLU A 103 -15.85 -1.23 6.16
CA GLU A 103 -16.63 -2.43 5.80
C GLU A 103 -16.04 -3.18 4.59
N TRP A 104 -15.43 -2.47 3.64
CA TRP A 104 -14.79 -3.08 2.47
C TRP A 104 -13.51 -3.83 2.86
N GLY A 105 -12.72 -3.26 3.77
CA GLY A 105 -11.57 -3.93 4.34
C GLY A 105 -11.94 -5.18 5.13
N GLU A 106 -12.93 -5.09 6.00
CA GLU A 106 -13.47 -6.26 6.71
C GLU A 106 -13.98 -7.34 5.77
N ARG A 107 -14.62 -6.94 4.69
CA ARG A 107 -15.10 -7.87 3.67
C ARG A 107 -13.95 -8.50 2.90
N MET A 108 -12.92 -7.72 2.53
CA MET A 108 -11.73 -8.22 1.85
C MET A 108 -10.95 -9.22 2.72
N ALA A 109 -10.87 -8.97 4.01
CA ALA A 109 -10.26 -9.90 4.96
C ALA A 109 -10.98 -11.26 5.02
N ARG A 110 -12.29 -11.29 4.76
CA ARG A 110 -13.05 -12.56 4.65
C ARG A 110 -12.83 -13.31 3.31
N VAL A 111 -12.44 -12.58 2.26
CA VAL A 111 -12.08 -13.18 0.96
C VAL A 111 -10.69 -13.79 1.00
N ALA A 112 -9.74 -13.08 1.59
CA ALA A 112 -8.36 -13.50 1.66
C ALA A 112 -8.16 -14.73 2.57
N ARG A 113 -7.13 -15.51 2.26
CA ARG A 113 -6.75 -16.67 3.09
C ARG A 113 -5.73 -16.24 4.13
N ASN A 114 -6.09 -16.35 5.41
CA ASN A 114 -5.21 -16.01 6.54
C ASN A 114 -4.55 -14.61 6.37
N PRO A 115 -5.33 -13.54 6.16
CA PRO A 115 -4.75 -12.22 5.97
C PRO A 115 -4.14 -11.70 7.26
N VAL A 116 -3.06 -10.92 7.14
CA VAL A 116 -2.62 -10.02 8.20
C VAL A 116 -3.54 -8.80 8.18
N THR A 117 -4.18 -8.52 9.30
CA THR A 117 -5.12 -7.41 9.45
C THR A 117 -4.46 -6.18 10.04
N VAL A 118 -4.74 -5.01 9.47
CA VAL A 118 -4.24 -3.72 9.93
C VAL A 118 -5.40 -2.84 10.34
N GLY A 119 -5.36 -2.26 11.55
CA GLY A 119 -6.39 -1.35 12.04
C GLY A 119 -5.82 -0.10 12.68
N THR A 120 -6.48 1.05 12.48
CA THR A 120 -6.06 2.35 13.05
C THR A 120 -7.16 3.04 13.87
N ARG A 121 -8.29 2.37 14.07
CA ARG A 121 -9.46 2.91 14.77
C ARG A 121 -9.72 2.24 16.12
N GLY A 122 -8.71 1.58 16.70
CA GLY A 122 -8.84 0.87 17.98
C GLY A 122 -9.60 -0.44 17.87
N GLN A 123 -9.65 -1.07 16.70
CA GLN A 123 -10.26 -2.38 16.52
C GLN A 123 -9.52 -3.44 17.35
N ALA A 124 -10.28 -4.24 18.08
CA ALA A 124 -9.71 -5.35 18.81
C ALA A 124 -9.41 -6.53 17.89
N GLY A 125 -8.29 -7.21 18.12
CA GLY A 125 -7.95 -8.46 17.45
C GLY A 125 -7.38 -8.31 16.05
N VAL A 126 -6.90 -7.11 15.69
CA VAL A 126 -6.07 -6.91 14.48
C VAL A 126 -4.64 -7.34 14.76
N ASP A 127 -3.94 -7.82 13.72
CA ASP A 127 -2.55 -8.28 13.82
C ASP A 127 -1.57 -7.11 13.93
N VAL A 128 -1.90 -5.99 13.28
CA VAL A 128 -1.13 -4.75 13.33
C VAL A 128 -2.06 -3.60 13.69
N ALA A 129 -1.77 -2.92 14.79
CA ALA A 129 -2.52 -1.75 15.23
C ALA A 129 -1.63 -0.51 15.12
N ALA A 130 -2.16 0.60 14.60
CA ALA A 130 -1.48 1.88 14.64
C ALA A 130 -2.40 2.97 15.21
N THR A 131 -1.82 3.84 16.02
CA THR A 131 -2.53 4.92 16.71
C THR A 131 -1.78 6.23 16.50
N GLN A 132 -2.51 7.25 16.05
CA GLN A 132 -1.99 8.62 16.04
C GLN A 132 -2.00 9.17 17.47
N LEU A 133 -0.82 9.46 18.03
CA LEU A 133 -0.67 10.02 19.38
C LEU A 133 -0.80 11.55 19.39
N GLY A 134 -0.41 12.19 18.30
CA GLY A 134 -0.44 13.64 18.15
C GLY A 134 -0.07 14.08 16.73
N ALA A 135 -0.11 15.38 16.50
CA ALA A 135 0.43 16.01 15.29
C ALA A 135 0.99 17.37 15.65
N ASP A 136 2.03 17.79 14.95
CA ASP A 136 2.60 19.13 15.08
C ASP A 136 1.96 20.14 14.11
N ASP A 137 2.38 21.40 14.20
CA ASP A 137 1.87 22.49 13.33
C ASP A 137 2.24 22.30 11.85
N SER A 138 3.21 21.41 11.53
CA SER A 138 3.56 21.06 10.16
C SER A 138 2.65 19.99 9.58
N GLY A 139 1.85 19.34 10.42
CA GLY A 139 1.02 18.19 10.09
C GLY A 139 1.77 16.85 10.18
N ALA A 140 3.02 16.83 10.63
CA ALA A 140 3.72 15.60 10.95
C ALA A 140 3.07 14.93 12.17
N GLN A 141 2.93 13.62 12.13
CA GLN A 141 2.14 12.85 13.08
C GLN A 141 3.04 11.95 13.92
N GLU A 142 2.85 11.96 15.24
CA GLU A 142 3.45 10.95 16.13
C GLU A 142 2.56 9.71 16.11
N VAL A 143 3.16 8.58 15.77
CA VAL A 143 2.45 7.30 15.58
C VAL A 143 3.05 6.23 16.46
N GLU A 144 2.19 5.52 17.19
CA GLU A 144 2.50 4.25 17.82
C GLU A 144 1.99 3.12 16.92
N LEU A 145 2.83 2.12 16.67
CA LEU A 145 2.50 0.94 15.88
C LEU A 145 2.84 -0.32 16.68
N VAL A 146 1.87 -1.21 16.83
CA VAL A 146 2.02 -2.53 17.46
C VAL A 146 2.01 -3.59 16.38
N LEU A 147 3.06 -4.40 16.33
CA LEU A 147 3.21 -5.53 15.41
C LEU A 147 3.67 -6.76 16.23
N GLY A 148 2.79 -7.73 16.40
CA GLY A 148 3.03 -8.85 17.30
C GLY A 148 3.25 -8.36 18.74
N ASP A 149 4.38 -8.73 19.35
CA ASP A 149 4.78 -8.31 20.68
C ASP A 149 5.60 -7.01 20.71
N ALA A 150 5.91 -6.45 19.55
CA ALA A 150 6.74 -5.26 19.44
C ALA A 150 5.89 -3.99 19.28
N THR A 151 6.35 -2.91 19.92
CA THR A 151 5.76 -1.56 19.78
C THR A 151 6.84 -0.62 19.26
N TYR A 152 6.45 0.16 18.26
CA TYR A 152 7.31 1.13 17.60
C TYR A 152 6.67 2.51 17.67
N GLU A 153 7.47 3.52 17.96
CA GLU A 153 7.06 4.92 17.90
C GLU A 153 7.87 5.65 16.83
N PHE A 154 7.24 6.43 16.02
CA PHE A 154 7.89 7.20 14.95
C PHE A 154 7.11 8.43 14.55
N THR A 155 7.81 9.41 13.99
CA THR A 155 7.20 10.58 13.37
C THR A 155 6.95 10.30 11.89
N LEU A 156 5.68 10.40 11.46
CA LEU A 156 5.26 10.30 10.06
C LEU A 156 5.10 11.73 9.50
N PRO A 157 5.95 12.18 8.55
CA PRO A 157 5.89 13.54 8.01
C PRO A 157 4.75 13.77 7.00
N LEU A 158 3.80 12.86 6.93
CA LEU A 158 2.65 12.90 6.04
C LEU A 158 1.39 13.24 6.85
N PRO A 159 0.68 14.33 6.55
CA PRO A 159 -0.52 14.73 7.27
C PRO A 159 -1.72 13.85 6.91
N GLY A 160 -2.67 13.74 7.86
CA GLY A 160 -3.94 13.04 7.69
C GLY A 160 -3.95 11.59 8.15
N ALA A 161 -5.01 11.22 8.87
CA ALA A 161 -5.17 9.90 9.49
C ALA A 161 -5.05 8.72 8.50
N PHE A 162 -5.46 8.92 7.24
CA PHE A 162 -5.31 7.90 6.19
C PHE A 162 -3.85 7.55 5.92
N ASN A 163 -2.90 8.47 6.16
CA ASN A 163 -1.48 8.17 6.01
C ASN A 163 -0.94 7.31 7.15
N VAL A 164 -1.55 7.36 8.34
CA VAL A 164 -1.24 6.41 9.42
C VAL A 164 -1.61 4.98 9.00
N ALA A 165 -2.79 4.79 8.42
CA ALA A 165 -3.21 3.50 7.88
C ALA A 165 -2.30 3.02 6.74
N ASN A 166 -1.93 3.91 5.82
CA ASN A 166 -1.00 3.59 4.74
C ASN A 166 0.38 3.19 5.26
N ALA A 167 0.90 3.90 6.26
CA ALA A 167 2.18 3.57 6.89
C ALA A 167 2.13 2.21 7.61
N ALA A 168 1.09 1.95 8.39
CA ALA A 168 0.89 0.67 9.08
C ALA A 168 0.80 -0.50 8.09
N LEU A 169 0.06 -0.32 6.99
CA LEU A 169 -0.04 -1.30 5.92
C LEU A 169 1.33 -1.55 5.25
N ALA A 170 2.10 -0.49 5.02
CA ALA A 170 3.43 -0.60 4.43
C ALA A 170 4.40 -1.38 5.33
N VAL A 171 4.38 -1.12 6.65
CA VAL A 171 5.17 -1.88 7.63
C VAL A 171 4.77 -3.35 7.63
N ALA A 172 3.47 -3.64 7.69
CA ALA A 172 2.97 -5.01 7.68
C ALA A 172 3.36 -5.76 6.40
N LEU A 173 3.20 -5.14 5.22
CA LEU A 173 3.61 -5.73 3.94
C LEU A 173 5.09 -6.08 3.91
N ALA A 174 5.89 -5.22 4.47
CA ALA A 174 7.33 -5.40 4.50
C ALA A 174 7.77 -6.51 5.44
N ALA A 175 7.14 -6.59 6.60
CA ALA A 175 7.36 -7.68 7.54
C ALA A 175 7.01 -9.03 6.90
N GLU A 176 5.92 -9.12 6.13
CA GLU A 176 5.51 -10.34 5.41
C GLU A 176 6.55 -10.81 4.38
N VAL A 177 7.33 -9.91 3.80
CA VAL A 177 8.42 -10.27 2.86
C VAL A 177 9.79 -10.30 3.53
N GLY A 178 9.84 -10.34 4.86
CA GLY A 178 11.05 -10.54 5.65
C GLY A 178 11.95 -9.32 5.78
N VAL A 179 11.43 -8.12 5.57
CA VAL A 179 12.18 -6.90 5.85
C VAL A 179 12.03 -6.55 7.33
N ASP A 180 13.16 -6.18 7.94
CA ASP A 180 13.20 -5.79 9.34
C ASP A 180 12.34 -4.54 9.58
N PRO A 181 11.34 -4.58 10.50
CA PRO A 181 10.50 -3.44 10.81
C PRO A 181 11.26 -2.19 11.23
N GLU A 182 12.38 -2.31 11.96
CA GLU A 182 13.22 -1.17 12.36
C GLU A 182 13.77 -0.41 11.14
N ALA A 183 14.19 -1.13 10.10
CA ALA A 183 14.65 -0.51 8.84
C ALA A 183 13.55 0.26 8.13
N PHE A 184 12.30 -0.22 8.23
CA PHE A 184 11.14 0.42 7.66
C PHE A 184 10.77 1.72 8.33
N ILE A 185 10.73 1.72 9.65
CA ILE A 185 10.36 2.87 10.46
C ILE A 185 11.29 4.05 10.22
N SER A 186 12.59 3.77 10.09
CA SER A 186 13.54 4.79 9.65
C SER A 186 13.17 5.40 8.29
N GLY A 187 12.75 4.57 7.33
CA GLY A 187 12.30 5.03 6.01
C GLY A 187 11.00 5.85 6.04
N LEU A 188 10.08 5.54 6.96
CA LEU A 188 8.83 6.29 7.11
C LEU A 188 9.05 7.71 7.60
N SER A 189 10.04 7.94 8.47
CA SER A 189 10.38 9.26 8.99
C SER A 189 10.90 10.23 7.90
N GLU A 190 11.33 9.68 6.77
CA GLU A 190 11.78 10.44 5.59
C GLU A 190 10.74 10.42 4.45
N ALA A 191 9.56 9.84 4.69
CA ALA A 191 8.56 9.63 3.64
C ALA A 191 8.04 10.96 3.09
N SER A 192 8.01 11.07 1.78
CA SER A 192 7.37 12.16 1.07
C SER A 192 6.66 11.64 -0.18
N VAL A 193 5.47 12.18 -0.44
CA VAL A 193 4.68 11.80 -1.61
C VAL A 193 4.43 13.05 -2.46
N PRO A 194 5.24 13.28 -3.51
CA PRO A 194 5.06 14.43 -4.37
C PRO A 194 3.65 14.49 -4.96
N GLY A 195 3.02 15.67 -4.88
CA GLY A 195 1.67 15.91 -5.38
C GLY A 195 0.53 15.35 -4.51
N ARG A 196 0.82 14.78 -3.34
CA ARG A 196 -0.17 14.31 -2.36
C ARG A 196 0.03 15.05 -1.05
N MET A 197 -0.76 16.10 -0.77
CA MET A 197 -0.63 16.96 0.41
C MET A 197 0.81 17.44 0.66
N GLN A 198 1.54 17.64 -0.43
CA GLN A 198 2.93 18.08 -0.39
C GLN A 198 3.00 19.50 0.14
N ARG A 199 3.74 19.70 1.22
CA ARG A 199 4.03 21.05 1.71
C ARG A 199 4.87 21.80 0.69
N ILE A 200 4.39 22.99 0.32
CA ILE A 200 5.11 23.92 -0.57
C ILE A 200 5.52 25.13 0.25
N ASP A 201 6.81 25.25 0.54
CA ASP A 201 7.39 26.43 1.18
C ASP A 201 8.02 27.33 0.10
N ARG A 202 7.49 28.51 -0.07
CA ARG A 202 7.95 29.56 -0.97
C ARG A 202 8.16 30.88 -0.22
N GLY A 203 8.22 30.85 1.13
CA GLY A 203 8.33 32.00 1.99
C GLY A 203 7.00 32.69 2.27
N GLN A 204 5.87 32.02 2.07
CA GLN A 204 4.55 32.53 2.44
C GLN A 204 4.30 32.37 3.95
N ASP A 205 3.47 33.25 4.53
CA ASP A 205 3.11 33.24 5.95
C ASP A 205 1.88 32.35 6.27
N PHE A 206 1.50 31.44 5.37
CA PHE A 206 0.39 30.48 5.53
C PHE A 206 0.80 29.08 5.08
N VAL A 207 0.12 28.08 5.61
CA VAL A 207 0.28 26.65 5.26
C VAL A 207 -0.85 26.22 4.34
#